data_d8dff5985b0f1224f3f4d98f51b054ad
#
_entry.id   d8dff5985b0f1224f3f4d98f51b054ad
#
_cell.length_a   1.000
_cell.length_b   1.000
_cell.length_c   1.000
_cell.angle_alpha   90.00
_cell.angle_beta   90.00
_cell.angle_gamma   90.00
#
_symmetry.space_group_name_H-M   'P 1'
#
loop_
_entity.id
_entity.type
_entity.pdbx_description
1 polymer ?
#
loop_
_entity_poly.entity_id
_entity_poly.type
_entity_poly.pdbx_seq_one_letter_code
_entity_poly.pdbx_strand_id
1 'polypeptide(L)'
;MPLTIALDAAGGDHAPDETVRGAILAVEELGIRVLLVGPEALVTRALDREKVAQRGLTSSLEVVPAEEAISMDESLSLIHI
;
A
#
# COMPACT_ATOMS: atom_id res chain seq x y z
N MET A 1 2.06 -19.97 -1.48
CA MET A 1 1.34 -18.84 -0.88
C MET A 1 2.02 -17.55 -1.24
N PRO A 2 1.27 -16.55 -1.64
CA PRO A 2 1.90 -15.28 -1.97
C PRO A 2 2.42 -14.60 -0.73
N LEU A 3 3.54 -13.94 -0.90
CA LEU A 3 4.11 -13.11 0.15
C LEU A 3 3.24 -11.88 0.34
N THR A 4 3.06 -11.47 1.57
CA THR A 4 2.33 -10.24 1.89
C THR A 4 3.28 -9.25 2.53
N ILE A 5 3.30 -8.03 2.01
CA ILE A 5 4.18 -6.98 2.49
C ILE A 5 3.34 -5.76 2.85
N ALA A 6 3.65 -5.14 3.98
CA ALA A 6 3.00 -3.89 4.38
C ALA A 6 3.92 -2.73 4.04
N LEU A 7 3.36 -1.71 3.40
CA LEU A 7 4.10 -0.50 3.04
C LEU A 7 3.44 0.71 3.68
N ASP A 8 4.26 1.61 4.19
CA ASP A 8 3.79 2.88 4.70
C ASP A 8 3.50 3.80 3.51
N ALA A 9 2.23 4.06 3.27
CA ALA A 9 1.82 4.85 2.12
C ALA A 9 1.73 6.33 2.44
N ALA A 10 2.06 6.73 3.65
CA ALA A 10 2.00 8.13 4.06
C ALA A 10 3.37 8.77 4.18
N GLY A 11 4.44 7.98 4.13
CA GLY A 11 5.79 8.52 4.29
C GLY A 11 6.37 8.95 2.97
N GLY A 12 7.28 9.92 3.01
CA GLY A 12 7.98 10.36 1.84
C GLY A 12 7.35 11.57 1.19
N ASP A 13 8.13 12.21 0.32
CA ASP A 13 7.74 13.47 -0.29
C ASP A 13 6.64 13.32 -1.33
N HIS A 14 6.59 12.19 -1.98
CA HIS A 14 5.64 11.97 -3.07
C HIS A 14 4.60 10.90 -2.74
N ALA A 15 4.48 10.59 -1.46
CA ALA A 15 3.45 9.66 -1.04
C ALA A 15 2.09 10.34 -1.12
N PRO A 16 1.06 9.57 -1.37
CA PRO A 16 1.08 8.13 -1.53
C PRO A 16 1.28 7.67 -2.97
N ASP A 17 1.39 8.59 -3.92
CA ASP A 17 1.38 8.20 -5.33
C ASP A 17 2.54 7.30 -5.70
N GLU A 18 3.74 7.64 -5.28
CA GLU A 18 4.89 6.82 -5.62
C GLU A 18 4.84 5.46 -4.94
N THR A 19 4.39 5.44 -3.70
CA THR A 19 4.27 4.19 -2.98
C THR A 19 3.26 3.28 -3.66
N VAL A 20 2.14 3.84 -4.09
CA VAL A 20 1.11 3.07 -4.78
C VAL A 20 1.65 2.52 -6.10
N ARG A 21 2.37 3.33 -6.87
CA ARG A 21 2.93 2.84 -8.12
C ARG A 21 3.92 1.70 -7.90
N GLY A 22 4.78 1.86 -6.88
CA GLY A 22 5.71 0.79 -6.55
C GLY A 22 5.01 -0.48 -6.12
N ALA A 23 3.93 -0.34 -5.36
CA ALA A 23 3.15 -1.48 -4.95
C ALA A 23 2.51 -2.20 -6.13
N ILE A 24 2.01 -1.43 -7.10
CA ILE A 24 1.42 -2.02 -8.30
C ILE A 24 2.46 -2.82 -9.06
N LEU A 25 3.64 -2.25 -9.23
CA LEU A 25 4.71 -2.98 -9.90
C LEU A 25 5.06 -4.27 -9.19
N ALA A 26 5.14 -4.22 -7.87
CA ALA A 26 5.48 -5.41 -7.10
C ALA A 26 4.43 -6.48 -7.27
N VAL A 27 3.15 -6.10 -7.24
CA VAL A 27 2.08 -7.05 -7.42
C VAL A 27 2.13 -7.66 -8.82
N GLU A 28 2.35 -6.83 -9.83
CA GLU A 28 2.32 -7.31 -11.20
C GLU A 28 3.52 -8.16 -11.54
N GLU A 29 4.68 -7.80 -11.02
CA GLU A 29 5.90 -8.49 -11.40
C GLU A 29 6.24 -9.65 -10.49
N LEU A 30 5.91 -9.53 -9.22
CA LEU A 30 6.32 -10.54 -8.25
C LEU A 30 5.18 -11.40 -7.77
N GLY A 31 3.94 -11.03 -8.07
CA GLY A 31 2.79 -11.80 -7.63
C GLY A 31 2.57 -11.76 -6.13
N ILE A 32 3.04 -10.71 -5.47
CA ILE A 32 2.88 -10.59 -4.03
C ILE A 32 1.63 -9.80 -3.70
N ARG A 33 1.26 -9.82 -2.44
CA ARG A 33 0.17 -9.03 -1.93
C ARG A 33 0.74 -7.87 -1.12
N VAL A 34 0.16 -6.68 -1.26
CA VAL A 34 0.67 -5.51 -0.58
C VAL A 34 -0.44 -4.86 0.24
N LEU A 35 -0.12 -4.54 1.49
CA LEU A 35 -0.99 -3.78 2.36
C LEU A 35 -0.46 -2.36 2.41
N LEU A 36 -1.30 -1.41 2.01
CA LEU A 36 -0.91 0.00 2.01
C LEU A 36 -1.45 0.65 3.27
N VAL A 37 -0.57 1.04 4.15
CA VAL A 37 -0.92 1.58 5.47
C VAL A 37 -0.85 3.09 5.41
N GLY A 38 -1.96 3.75 5.69
CA GLY A 38 -1.97 5.21 5.67
C GLY A 38 -3.39 5.75 5.75
N PRO A 39 -3.53 7.07 5.59
CA PRO A 39 -4.86 7.69 5.60
C PRO A 39 -5.71 7.12 4.47
N GLU A 40 -6.84 6.55 4.85
CA GLU A 40 -7.63 5.78 3.89
C GLU A 40 -8.04 6.61 2.69
N ALA A 41 -8.48 7.84 2.92
CA ALA A 41 -8.96 8.65 1.81
C ALA A 41 -7.86 8.96 0.82
N LEU A 42 -6.66 9.24 1.30
CA LEU A 42 -5.55 9.57 0.41
C LEU A 42 -5.09 8.36 -0.38
N VAL A 43 -4.99 7.22 0.29
CA VAL A 43 -4.52 6.01 -0.36
C VAL A 43 -5.56 5.54 -1.38
N THR A 44 -6.83 5.57 -1.01
CA THR A 44 -7.89 5.15 -1.93
C THR A 44 -7.90 6.04 -3.17
N ARG A 45 -7.71 7.35 -2.98
CA ARG A 45 -7.68 8.25 -4.13
C ARG A 45 -6.51 7.96 -5.05
N ALA A 46 -5.36 7.62 -4.47
CA ALA A 46 -4.20 7.27 -5.29
C ALA A 46 -4.44 5.97 -6.05
N LEU A 47 -5.09 5.00 -5.43
CA LEU A 47 -5.43 3.75 -6.11
C LEU A 47 -6.40 4.02 -7.26
N ASP A 48 -7.35 4.93 -7.06
CA ASP A 48 -8.28 5.28 -8.12
C ASP A 48 -7.57 5.95 -9.28
N ARG A 49 -6.62 6.82 -9.00
CA ARG A 49 -5.86 7.48 -10.05
C ARG A 49 -5.08 6.48 -10.90
N GLU A 50 -4.59 5.43 -10.26
CA GLU A 50 -3.85 4.39 -10.98
C GLU A 50 -4.76 3.32 -11.57
N LYS A 51 -6.07 3.47 -11.39
CA LYS A 51 -7.07 2.58 -11.98
C LYS A 51 -6.87 1.13 -11.57
N VAL A 52 -6.59 0.94 -10.29
CA VAL A 52 -6.28 -0.38 -9.77
C VAL A 52 -7.44 -1.34 -9.98
N ALA A 53 -8.67 -0.86 -9.81
CA ALA A 53 -9.83 -1.73 -9.99
C ALA A 53 -9.94 -2.22 -11.44
N GLN A 54 -9.67 -1.33 -12.41
CA GLN A 54 -9.72 -1.73 -13.82
C GLN A 54 -8.58 -2.66 -14.19
N ARG A 55 -7.48 -2.62 -13.45
CA ARG A 55 -6.36 -3.52 -13.71
C ARG A 55 -6.56 -4.89 -13.09
N GLY A 56 -7.61 -5.06 -12.29
CA GLY A 56 -7.85 -6.34 -11.64
C GLY A 56 -6.93 -6.62 -10.47
N LEU A 57 -6.42 -5.58 -9.83
CA LEU A 57 -5.45 -5.74 -8.76
C LEU A 57 -6.03 -5.54 -7.37
N THR A 58 -7.34 -5.36 -7.27
CA THR A 58 -7.98 -5.01 -6.01
C THR A 58 -7.72 -6.05 -4.93
N SER A 59 -7.68 -7.31 -5.29
CA SER A 59 -7.49 -8.36 -4.31
C SER A 59 -6.05 -8.44 -3.81
N SER A 60 -5.11 -7.85 -4.54
CA SER A 60 -3.70 -7.90 -4.17
C SER A 60 -3.21 -6.61 -3.52
N LEU A 61 -4.01 -5.56 -3.54
CA LEU A 61 -3.67 -4.28 -2.94
C LEU A 61 -4.76 -3.89 -1.95
N GLU A 62 -4.43 -3.88 -0.70
CA GLU A 62 -5.41 -3.62 0.34
C GLU A 62 -5.01 -2.40 1.14
N VAL A 63 -5.97 -1.55 1.47
CA VAL A 63 -5.74 -0.36 2.28
C VAL A 63 -5.95 -0.71 3.74
N VAL A 64 -4.96 -0.39 4.56
CA VAL A 64 -5.07 -0.51 6.01
C VAL A 64 -5.12 0.91 6.55
N PRO A 65 -6.28 1.37 7.03
CA PRO A 65 -6.40 2.76 7.46
C PRO A 65 -5.52 3.06 8.65
N ALA A 66 -4.82 4.18 8.57
CA ALA A 66 -4.05 4.71 9.68
C ALA A 66 -4.12 6.21 9.56
N GLU A 67 -4.78 6.85 10.50
CA GLU A 67 -5.07 8.27 10.38
C GLU A 67 -3.89 9.15 10.69
N GLU A 68 -3.00 8.66 11.52
CA GLU A 68 -1.86 9.43 11.94
C GLU A 68 -0.61 8.61 11.80
N ALA A 69 0.50 9.30 12.00
CA ALA A 69 1.77 8.61 11.97
C ALA A 69 1.75 7.46 12.96
N ILE A 70 1.96 6.29 12.47
CA ILE A 70 2.06 5.12 13.30
C ILE A 70 3.37 5.23 14.07
N SER A 71 3.33 4.89 15.37
CA SER A 71 4.54 4.87 16.15
C SER A 71 5.54 3.93 15.47
N MET A 72 6.78 4.36 15.41
CA MET A 72 7.78 3.55 14.72
C MET A 72 7.89 2.16 15.29
N ASP A 73 7.73 2.05 16.58
CA ASP A 73 7.83 0.75 17.21
C ASP A 73 6.74 -0.19 16.73
N GLU A 74 5.55 0.34 16.61
CA GLU A 74 4.43 -0.49 16.20
C GLU A 74 4.47 -0.80 14.72
N SER A 75 4.86 0.18 13.92
CA SER A 75 4.89 -0.06 12.49
C SER A 75 5.95 -1.07 12.11
N LEU A 76 7.05 -1.12 12.85
CA LEU A 76 8.08 -2.09 12.55
C LEU A 76 7.58 -3.51 12.74
N SER A 77 6.73 -3.73 13.72
CA SER A 77 6.24 -5.07 13.94
C SER A 77 5.27 -5.50 12.85
N LEU A 78 4.67 -4.55 12.14
CA LEU A 78 3.75 -4.88 11.07
C LEU A 78 4.45 -5.19 9.75
N ILE A 79 5.69 -4.78 9.62
CA ILE A 79 6.39 -4.94 8.36
C ILE A 79 6.90 -6.35 8.17
N HIS A 80 7.01 -7.08 9.23
CA HIS A 80 7.54 -8.42 9.17
C HIS A 80 6.47 -9.45 8.91
N ILE A 81 5.90 -9.40 7.80
CA ILE A 81 4.81 -10.32 7.50
C ILE A 81 5.25 -11.45 6.60
#